data_67ffb1295a0466801c0c48406ad191bf
#
_entry.id   67ffb1295a0466801c0c48406ad191bf
#
_cell.length_a   1.000
_cell.length_b   1.000
_cell.length_c   1.000
_cell.angle_alpha   90.00
_cell.angle_beta   90.00
_cell.angle_gamma   90.00
#
_symmetry.space_group_name_H-M   'P 1'
#
loop_
_entity.id
_entity.type
_entity.pdbx_description
1 polymer ?
#
loop_
_entity_poly.entity_id
_entity_poly.type
_entity_poly.pdbx_seq_one_letter_code
_entity_poly.pdbx_strand_id
1 'polypeptide(L)'
;VPLLLIVGLDSLWIGHKFYKHHIYVKRFKLKKIMRKKIVAGNWKMNKNLQEGVALAKELNEVLTADKPNCGVIICTPFIHLASVANIIDANIIGLGAENCADKVSGAYTGEVSAEMVKSTGANYVILGHSERRAYYNETPEILKEKVNLALANNLDVIFCIGEVLED
;
A
#
# COMPACT_ATOMS: atom_id res chain seq x y z
N VAL A 1 13.19 -5.57 2.01
CA VAL A 1 11.83 -5.15 1.64
C VAL A 1 10.89 -5.65 2.73
N PRO A 2 10.29 -4.79 3.56
CA PRO A 2 9.37 -5.25 4.58
C PRO A 2 7.97 -5.41 4.00
N LEU A 3 7.56 -6.66 3.85
CA LEU A 3 6.16 -7.03 3.66
C LEU A 3 5.42 -6.73 4.97
N LEU A 4 4.49 -5.79 4.95
CA LEU A 4 3.64 -5.53 6.12
C LEU A 4 2.52 -6.59 6.17
N LEU A 5 2.87 -7.77 6.66
CA LEU A 5 1.91 -8.83 6.96
C LEU A 5 1.41 -8.61 8.38
N ILE A 6 0.13 -8.31 8.55
CA ILE A 6 -0.52 -8.35 9.86
C ILE A 6 -0.82 -9.82 10.15
N VAL A 7 0.08 -10.48 10.89
CA VAL A 7 -0.19 -11.79 11.50
C VAL A 7 -0.10 -11.62 13.00
N GLY A 8 -1.20 -11.84 13.69
CA GLY A 8 -1.22 -12.04 15.12
C GLY A 8 -0.45 -13.33 15.44
N LEU A 9 0.59 -13.22 16.24
CA LEU A 9 1.33 -14.37 16.77
C LEU A 9 0.86 -14.63 18.19
N ASP A 10 -0.05 -15.59 18.35
CA ASP A 10 -0.16 -16.35 19.57
C ASP A 10 0.13 -17.82 19.24
N SER A 11 1.05 -18.37 20.06
CA SER A 11 1.37 -19.80 20.24
C SER A 11 2.08 -20.55 19.12
N LEU A 12 3.40 -20.66 19.26
CA LEU A 12 4.17 -21.79 18.71
C LEU A 12 4.40 -22.83 19.81
N TRP A 13 3.71 -23.97 19.70
CA TRP A 13 4.00 -25.18 20.50
C TRP A 13 5.08 -25.99 19.79
N ILE A 14 6.23 -26.21 20.44
CA ILE A 14 7.24 -27.17 19.97
C ILE A 14 7.47 -28.20 21.06
N GLY A 15 7.17 -29.45 20.72
CA GLY A 15 7.27 -30.60 21.58
C GLY A 15 8.71 -30.94 22.03
N HIS A 16 8.78 -31.53 23.22
CA HIS A 16 9.96 -31.99 23.93
C HIS A 16 10.83 -32.98 23.15
N LYS A 17 12.16 -32.70 23.12
CA LYS A 17 13.22 -33.68 23.38
C LYS A 17 14.43 -33.03 24.00
N PHE A 18 14.80 -33.54 25.18
CA PHE A 18 15.97 -33.09 25.94
C PHE A 18 17.27 -33.52 25.26
N TYR A 19 18.16 -32.57 24.96
CA TYR A 19 19.61 -32.79 24.90
C TYR A 19 20.33 -31.73 25.72
N LYS A 20 21.06 -32.19 26.75
CA LYS A 20 21.97 -31.35 27.58
C LYS A 20 23.16 -30.96 26.70
N HIS A 21 23.18 -29.78 26.16
CA HIS A 21 24.38 -29.06 25.77
C HIS A 21 24.17 -27.59 26.10
N HIS A 22 25.15 -26.99 26.77
CA HIS A 22 25.16 -25.59 27.13
C HIS A 22 25.12 -24.73 25.89
N ILE A 23 23.94 -24.33 25.47
CA ILE A 23 23.75 -23.30 24.43
C ILE A 23 23.70 -21.95 25.12
N TYR A 24 24.77 -21.17 24.95
CA TYR A 24 24.74 -19.74 25.25
C TYR A 24 23.72 -19.07 24.37
N VAL A 25 22.49 -18.91 24.81
CA VAL A 25 21.50 -18.09 24.15
C VAL A 25 21.90 -16.63 24.37
N LYS A 26 22.61 -16.04 23.41
CA LYS A 26 22.71 -14.59 23.33
C LYS A 26 21.28 -14.04 23.23
N ARG A 27 20.82 -13.43 24.31
CA ARG A 27 19.54 -12.75 24.39
C ARG A 27 19.56 -11.57 23.41
N PHE A 28 19.20 -11.82 22.16
CA PHE A 28 18.92 -10.72 21.23
C PHE A 28 17.76 -9.94 21.82
N LYS A 29 18.02 -8.74 22.34
CA LYS A 29 16.98 -7.74 22.58
C LYS A 29 16.38 -7.42 21.20
N LEU A 30 15.29 -8.08 20.84
CA LEU A 30 14.44 -7.65 19.74
C LEU A 30 14.03 -6.22 20.08
N LYS A 31 14.63 -5.24 19.40
CA LYS A 31 14.13 -3.87 19.43
C LYS A 31 12.67 -3.97 19.00
N LYS A 32 11.74 -3.63 19.91
CA LYS A 32 10.31 -3.57 19.59
C LYS A 32 10.18 -2.57 18.44
N ILE A 33 10.08 -3.07 17.21
CA ILE A 33 9.86 -2.23 16.04
C ILE A 33 8.46 -1.67 16.21
N MET A 34 8.38 -0.42 16.66
CA MET A 34 7.11 0.30 16.73
C MET A 34 6.59 0.46 15.31
N ARG A 35 5.41 -0.11 15.04
CA ARG A 35 4.77 0.05 13.73
C ARG A 35 4.53 1.55 13.49
N LYS A 36 4.90 2.03 12.30
CA LYS A 36 4.58 3.39 11.89
C LYS A 36 3.06 3.52 11.76
N LYS A 37 2.48 4.50 12.43
CA LYS A 37 1.06 4.83 12.23
C LYS A 37 0.92 5.47 10.85
N ILE A 38 -0.08 5.05 10.08
CA ILE A 38 -0.35 5.56 8.74
C ILE A 38 -1.85 5.83 8.61
N VAL A 39 -2.18 6.99 8.05
CA VAL A 39 -3.52 7.33 7.57
C VAL A 39 -3.46 7.32 6.06
N ALA A 40 -4.22 6.43 5.42
CA ALA A 40 -4.31 6.33 3.96
C ALA A 40 -5.73 6.71 3.51
N GLY A 41 -5.84 7.79 2.75
CA GLY A 41 -7.10 8.26 2.17
C GLY A 41 -7.31 7.66 0.78
N ASN A 42 -8.40 6.92 0.59
CA ASN A 42 -8.82 6.42 -0.71
C ASN A 42 -9.88 7.35 -1.30
N TRP A 43 -9.55 8.03 -2.40
CA TRP A 43 -10.47 8.98 -3.04
C TRP A 43 -11.58 8.28 -3.81
N LYS A 44 -11.38 7.01 -4.16
CA LYS A 44 -12.28 6.24 -5.01
C LYS A 44 -12.53 6.97 -6.34
N MET A 45 -13.65 6.71 -7.00
CA MET A 45 -14.03 7.34 -8.27
C MET A 45 -14.67 8.72 -8.00
N ASN A 46 -13.89 9.65 -7.45
CA ASN A 46 -14.34 11.02 -7.18
C ASN A 46 -13.33 12.04 -7.70
N LYS A 47 -13.81 13.25 -7.92
CA LYS A 47 -13.07 14.42 -8.40
C LYS A 47 -12.65 14.32 -9.86
N ASN A 48 -12.92 15.37 -10.61
CA ASN A 48 -12.30 15.59 -11.91
C ASN A 48 -10.84 16.05 -11.71
N LEU A 49 -10.09 16.24 -12.79
CA LEU A 49 -8.66 16.56 -12.72
C LEU A 49 -8.40 17.85 -11.90
N GLN A 50 -9.14 18.91 -12.16
CA GLN A 50 -8.97 20.21 -11.54
C GLN A 50 -9.30 20.16 -10.04
N GLU A 51 -10.41 19.52 -9.70
CA GLU A 51 -10.85 19.35 -8.30
C GLU A 51 -9.85 18.50 -7.49
N GLY A 52 -9.31 17.44 -8.09
CA GLY A 52 -8.32 16.57 -7.44
C GLY A 52 -7.00 17.31 -7.19
N VAL A 53 -6.52 18.05 -8.17
CA VAL A 53 -5.32 18.88 -8.04
C VAL A 53 -5.53 19.96 -6.96
N ALA A 54 -6.68 20.63 -6.94
CA ALA A 54 -6.99 21.62 -5.92
C ALA A 54 -7.00 21.03 -4.50
N LEU A 55 -7.67 19.88 -4.33
CA LEU A 55 -7.72 19.19 -3.04
C LEU A 55 -6.31 18.74 -2.57
N ALA A 56 -5.50 18.19 -3.48
CA ALA A 56 -4.13 17.76 -3.14
C ALA A 56 -3.26 18.95 -2.71
N LYS A 57 -3.42 20.11 -3.37
CA LYS A 57 -2.70 21.34 -3.02
C LYS A 57 -3.11 21.83 -1.63
N GLU A 58 -4.40 21.89 -1.33
CA GLU A 58 -4.93 22.28 -0.02
C GLU A 58 -4.41 21.36 1.09
N LEU A 59 -4.46 20.03 0.88
CA LEU A 59 -3.93 19.05 1.81
C LEU A 59 -2.43 19.25 2.05
N ASN A 60 -1.66 19.50 0.99
CA ASN A 60 -0.22 19.74 1.10
C ASN A 60 0.08 20.99 1.91
N GLU A 61 -0.65 22.09 1.72
CA GLU A 61 -0.50 23.33 2.47
C GLU A 61 -0.81 23.11 3.96
N VAL A 62 -1.95 22.49 4.29
CA VAL A 62 -2.37 22.21 5.68
C VAL A 62 -1.37 21.31 6.40
N LEU A 63 -0.96 20.19 5.78
CA LEU A 63 -0.05 19.23 6.40
C LEU A 63 1.41 19.71 6.45
N THR A 64 1.77 20.70 5.63
CA THR A 64 3.07 21.38 5.74
C THR A 64 3.09 22.35 6.91
N ALA A 65 1.99 23.06 7.13
CA ALA A 65 1.84 24.02 8.24
C ALA A 65 1.77 23.30 9.60
N ASP A 66 1.04 22.19 9.68
CA ASP A 66 0.90 21.37 10.90
C ASP A 66 1.24 19.90 10.58
N LYS A 67 2.51 19.55 10.77
CA LYS A 67 3.02 18.23 10.43
C LYS A 67 2.40 17.14 11.30
N PRO A 68 1.76 16.13 10.69
CA PRO A 68 1.14 15.03 11.44
C PRO A 68 2.20 14.14 12.10
N ASN A 69 1.84 13.54 13.23
CA ASN A 69 2.69 12.55 13.93
C ASN A 69 2.56 11.12 13.37
N CYS A 70 2.01 10.98 12.17
CA CYS A 70 1.82 9.73 11.45
C CYS A 70 2.22 9.90 9.99
N GLY A 71 2.37 8.79 9.25
CA GLY A 71 2.46 8.83 7.79
C GLY A 71 1.10 9.18 7.19
N VAL A 72 1.09 10.02 6.17
CA VAL A 72 -0.12 10.32 5.39
C VAL A 72 0.08 9.83 3.96
N ILE A 73 -0.91 9.12 3.43
CA ILE A 73 -0.92 8.65 2.04
C ILE A 73 -2.25 9.06 1.44
N ILE A 74 -2.23 9.60 0.23
CA ILE A 74 -3.44 9.81 -0.58
C ILE A 74 -3.40 8.88 -1.78
N CYS A 75 -4.47 8.10 -1.96
CA CYS A 75 -4.63 7.21 -3.12
C CYS A 75 -5.71 7.80 -4.01
N THR A 76 -5.34 8.10 -5.25
CA THR A 76 -6.16 8.87 -6.18
C THR A 76 -6.41 8.08 -7.47
N PRO A 77 -7.49 8.39 -8.20
CA PRO A 77 -7.66 7.91 -9.59
C PRO A 77 -6.43 8.20 -10.44
N PHE A 78 -6.16 7.36 -11.44
CA PHE A 78 -4.98 7.45 -12.30
C PHE A 78 -4.79 8.83 -12.94
N ILE A 79 -5.92 9.51 -13.29
CA ILE A 79 -5.89 10.83 -13.94
C ILE A 79 -5.20 11.91 -13.12
N HIS A 80 -5.07 11.73 -11.80
CA HIS A 80 -4.49 12.72 -10.89
C HIS A 80 -3.00 12.50 -10.64
N LEU A 81 -2.51 11.24 -10.77
CA LEU A 81 -1.22 10.83 -10.22
C LEU A 81 -0.07 11.75 -10.63
N ALA A 82 0.17 11.93 -11.92
CA ALA A 82 1.28 12.74 -12.41
C ALA A 82 1.17 14.22 -11.99
N SER A 83 -0.05 14.79 -12.03
CA SER A 83 -0.27 16.17 -11.64
C SER A 83 -0.10 16.38 -10.13
N VAL A 84 -0.60 15.44 -9.32
CA VAL A 84 -0.48 15.49 -7.85
C VAL A 84 0.96 15.27 -7.42
N ALA A 85 1.71 14.35 -8.04
CA ALA A 85 3.11 14.12 -7.74
C ALA A 85 3.98 15.39 -7.86
N ASN A 86 3.62 16.30 -8.78
CA ASN A 86 4.35 17.54 -9.02
C ASN A 86 4.05 18.67 -8.00
N ILE A 87 3.01 18.51 -7.17
CA ILE A 87 2.56 19.60 -6.28
C ILE A 87 2.63 19.27 -4.79
N ILE A 88 2.72 17.99 -4.43
CA ILE A 88 2.83 17.58 -3.02
C ILE A 88 4.30 17.45 -2.59
N ASP A 89 4.56 17.70 -1.30
CA ASP A 89 5.84 17.34 -0.69
C ASP A 89 5.84 15.85 -0.34
N ALA A 90 6.61 15.07 -1.09
CA ALA A 90 6.72 13.61 -0.91
C ALA A 90 7.30 13.19 0.47
N ASN A 91 7.91 14.12 1.23
CA ASN A 91 8.35 13.87 2.60
C ASN A 91 7.20 13.95 3.61
N ILE A 92 6.08 14.54 3.21
CA ILE A 92 4.89 14.75 4.06
C ILE A 92 3.75 13.83 3.63
N ILE A 93 3.46 13.78 2.32
CA ILE A 93 2.34 13.03 1.75
C ILE A 93 2.88 11.98 0.78
N GLY A 94 2.62 10.71 1.07
CA GLY A 94 2.79 9.62 0.11
C GLY A 94 1.69 9.64 -0.95
N LEU A 95 2.03 9.38 -2.21
CA LEU A 95 1.07 9.26 -3.30
C LEU A 95 0.87 7.81 -3.69
N GLY A 96 -0.37 7.39 -3.83
CA GLY A 96 -0.76 6.04 -4.24
C GLY A 96 -1.77 6.02 -5.37
N ALA A 97 -1.74 4.93 -6.14
CA ALA A 97 -2.80 4.58 -7.05
C ALA A 97 -3.85 3.69 -6.36
N GLU A 98 -5.05 3.64 -6.90
CA GLU A 98 -6.17 2.84 -6.36
C GLU A 98 -6.20 1.42 -6.95
N ASN A 99 -5.35 1.13 -7.95
CA ASN A 99 -5.19 -0.15 -8.61
C ASN A 99 -3.93 -0.17 -9.49
N CYS A 100 -3.56 -1.35 -9.98
CA CYS A 100 -2.72 -1.55 -11.17
C CYS A 100 -3.15 -2.84 -11.89
N ALA A 101 -2.74 -3.01 -13.15
CA ALA A 101 -2.97 -4.23 -13.91
C ALA A 101 -2.17 -5.42 -13.37
N ASP A 102 -2.65 -6.64 -13.65
CA ASP A 102 -1.95 -7.91 -13.42
C ASP A 102 -1.06 -8.30 -14.61
N LYS A 103 -0.74 -7.37 -15.49
CA LYS A 103 0.10 -7.54 -16.69
C LYS A 103 1.20 -6.49 -16.73
N VAL A 104 2.34 -6.88 -17.28
CA VAL A 104 3.48 -5.98 -17.44
C VAL A 104 3.21 -4.95 -18.54
N SER A 105 2.77 -5.41 -19.69
CA SER A 105 2.48 -4.59 -20.87
C SER A 105 1.69 -5.41 -21.90
N GLY A 106 1.25 -4.80 -22.99
CA GLY A 106 0.66 -5.50 -24.13
C GLY A 106 -0.75 -5.04 -24.51
N ALA A 107 -1.51 -5.93 -25.12
CA ALA A 107 -2.84 -5.64 -25.67
C ALA A 107 -3.94 -5.70 -24.58
N TYR A 108 -3.86 -4.78 -23.63
CA TYR A 108 -4.79 -4.64 -22.51
C TYR A 108 -5.37 -3.23 -22.48
N THR A 109 -6.15 -2.92 -23.49
CA THR A 109 -6.70 -1.58 -23.70
C THR A 109 -7.47 -1.08 -22.47
N GLY A 110 -7.05 0.08 -21.96
CA GLY A 110 -7.65 0.70 -20.77
C GLY A 110 -6.95 0.40 -19.46
N GLU A 111 -6.06 -0.61 -19.41
CA GLU A 111 -5.32 -0.95 -18.19
C GLU A 111 -4.08 -0.07 -17.99
N VAL A 112 -3.68 0.08 -16.72
CA VAL A 112 -2.49 0.82 -16.30
C VAL A 112 -1.58 -0.13 -15.54
N SER A 113 -0.38 -0.38 -16.06
CA SER A 113 0.58 -1.29 -15.43
C SER A 113 1.21 -0.69 -14.17
N ALA A 114 1.83 -1.55 -13.32
CA ALA A 114 2.57 -1.11 -12.15
C ALA A 114 3.74 -0.17 -12.51
N GLU A 115 4.41 -0.41 -13.64
CA GLU A 115 5.47 0.45 -14.17
C GLU A 115 4.91 1.84 -14.55
N MET A 116 3.78 1.90 -15.24
CA MET A 116 3.10 3.15 -15.58
C MET A 116 2.73 3.92 -14.32
N VAL A 117 2.16 3.25 -13.30
CA VAL A 117 1.86 3.87 -12.01
C VAL A 117 3.14 4.45 -11.38
N LYS A 118 4.21 3.67 -11.31
CA LYS A 118 5.48 4.12 -10.73
C LYS A 118 6.05 5.32 -11.47
N SER A 119 5.94 5.36 -12.79
CA SER A 119 6.46 6.43 -13.62
C SER A 119 5.80 7.79 -13.36
N THR A 120 4.61 7.83 -12.77
CA THR A 120 3.92 9.08 -12.38
C THR A 120 4.50 9.75 -11.14
N GLY A 121 5.38 9.08 -10.39
CA GLY A 121 5.89 9.51 -9.09
C GLY A 121 5.16 8.88 -7.89
N ALA A 122 4.12 8.05 -8.13
CA ALA A 122 3.46 7.29 -7.07
C ALA A 122 4.40 6.28 -6.42
N ASN A 123 4.28 6.09 -5.11
CA ASN A 123 5.05 5.11 -4.34
C ASN A 123 4.18 4.02 -3.71
N TYR A 124 2.87 4.17 -3.74
CA TYR A 124 1.91 3.25 -3.15
C TYR A 124 0.89 2.79 -4.18
N VAL A 125 0.26 1.64 -3.91
CA VAL A 125 -0.90 1.16 -4.65
C VAL A 125 -1.84 0.39 -3.74
N ILE A 126 -3.15 0.65 -3.82
CA ILE A 126 -4.19 -0.15 -3.18
C ILE A 126 -4.47 -1.38 -4.05
N LEU A 127 -4.45 -2.57 -3.46
CA LEU A 127 -4.81 -3.81 -4.14
C LEU A 127 -5.80 -4.62 -3.29
N GLY A 128 -6.74 -5.29 -3.95
CA GLY A 128 -7.70 -6.18 -3.31
C GLY A 128 -8.83 -5.49 -2.56
N HIS A 129 -9.11 -4.22 -2.88
CA HIS A 129 -10.25 -3.49 -2.29
C HIS A 129 -11.56 -4.27 -2.50
N SER A 130 -12.45 -4.29 -1.50
CA SER A 130 -13.71 -5.05 -1.54
C SER A 130 -14.56 -4.75 -2.77
N GLU A 131 -14.64 -3.48 -3.18
CA GLU A 131 -15.35 -3.07 -4.41
C GLU A 131 -14.76 -3.75 -5.65
N ARG A 132 -13.43 -3.89 -5.75
CA ARG A 132 -12.80 -4.53 -6.91
C ARG A 132 -12.98 -6.04 -6.91
N ARG A 133 -12.97 -6.66 -5.74
CA ARG A 133 -13.31 -8.08 -5.60
C ARG A 133 -14.76 -8.35 -6.02
N ALA A 134 -15.68 -7.49 -5.58
CA ALA A 134 -17.11 -7.65 -5.84
C ALA A 134 -17.53 -7.29 -7.27
N TYR A 135 -17.01 -6.18 -7.82
CA TYR A 135 -17.50 -5.62 -9.09
C TYR A 135 -16.63 -5.94 -10.29
N TYR A 136 -15.35 -6.27 -10.07
CA TYR A 136 -14.36 -6.52 -11.13
C TYR A 136 -13.75 -7.92 -11.08
N ASN A 137 -14.33 -8.82 -10.28
CA ASN A 137 -13.92 -10.22 -10.16
C ASN A 137 -12.42 -10.40 -9.87
N GLU A 138 -11.84 -9.55 -9.03
CA GLU A 138 -10.44 -9.71 -8.61
C GLU A 138 -10.28 -10.91 -7.70
N THR A 139 -9.79 -12.03 -8.26
CA THR A 139 -9.52 -13.27 -7.53
C THR A 139 -8.19 -13.21 -6.78
N PRO A 140 -7.94 -14.12 -5.82
CA PRO A 140 -6.63 -14.22 -5.16
C PRO A 140 -5.46 -14.40 -6.12
N GLU A 141 -5.64 -15.12 -7.23
CA GLU A 141 -4.62 -15.35 -8.27
C GLU A 141 -4.27 -14.06 -8.99
N ILE A 142 -5.29 -13.28 -9.41
CA ILE A 142 -5.10 -11.97 -10.04
C ILE A 142 -4.40 -11.02 -9.06
N LEU A 143 -4.82 -11.01 -7.80
CA LEU A 143 -4.24 -10.14 -6.79
C LEU A 143 -2.79 -10.52 -6.48
N LYS A 144 -2.44 -11.80 -6.48
CA LYS A 144 -1.06 -12.27 -6.34
C LYS A 144 -0.17 -11.69 -7.44
N GLU A 145 -0.61 -11.75 -8.71
CA GLU A 145 0.16 -11.19 -9.83
C GLU A 145 0.30 -9.67 -9.71
N LYS A 146 -0.77 -8.95 -9.36
CA LYS A 146 -0.73 -7.50 -9.13
C LYS A 146 0.28 -7.13 -8.02
N VAL A 147 0.27 -7.86 -6.89
CA VAL A 147 1.23 -7.65 -5.79
C VAL A 147 2.66 -7.88 -6.25
N ASN A 148 2.92 -8.98 -6.98
CA ASN A 148 4.25 -9.27 -7.50
C ASN A 148 4.76 -8.16 -8.41
N LEU A 149 3.93 -7.69 -9.34
CA LEU A 149 4.28 -6.63 -10.27
C LEU A 149 4.47 -5.27 -9.57
N ALA A 150 3.63 -4.95 -8.59
CA ALA A 150 3.78 -3.74 -7.80
C ALA A 150 5.12 -3.72 -7.04
N LEU A 151 5.45 -4.81 -6.34
CA LEU A 151 6.71 -4.93 -5.61
C LEU A 151 7.93 -4.91 -6.54
N ALA A 152 7.86 -5.58 -7.70
CA ALA A 152 8.92 -5.56 -8.71
C ALA A 152 9.20 -4.16 -9.26
N ASN A 153 8.20 -3.27 -9.24
CA ASN A 153 8.31 -1.87 -9.65
C ASN A 153 8.53 -0.90 -8.48
N ASN A 154 8.91 -1.39 -7.30
CA ASN A 154 9.16 -0.58 -6.10
C ASN A 154 7.94 0.28 -5.70
N LEU A 155 6.74 -0.28 -5.82
CA LEU A 155 5.53 0.25 -5.21
C LEU A 155 5.28 -0.46 -3.90
N ASP A 156 5.02 0.30 -2.83
CA ASP A 156 4.52 -0.25 -1.57
C ASP A 156 3.03 -0.57 -1.72
N VAL A 157 2.63 -1.76 -1.29
CA VAL A 157 1.25 -2.25 -1.46
C VAL A 157 0.44 -2.01 -0.20
N ILE A 158 -0.71 -1.35 -0.35
CA ILE A 158 -1.79 -1.29 0.64
C ILE A 158 -2.77 -2.40 0.29
N PHE A 159 -2.57 -3.57 0.92
CA PHE A 159 -3.37 -4.76 0.60
C PHE A 159 -4.63 -4.82 1.46
N CYS A 160 -5.79 -4.79 0.80
CA CYS A 160 -7.10 -4.96 1.45
C CYS A 160 -7.41 -6.45 1.56
N ILE A 161 -7.59 -6.95 2.77
CA ILE A 161 -7.83 -8.39 3.02
C ILE A 161 -9.26 -8.82 2.71
N GLY A 162 -10.18 -7.86 2.58
CA GLY A 162 -11.54 -8.13 2.10
C GLY A 162 -12.47 -8.66 3.19
N GLU A 163 -12.23 -8.33 4.47
CA GLU A 163 -13.15 -8.65 5.56
C GLU A 163 -14.56 -8.14 5.25
N VAL A 164 -15.57 -8.96 5.50
CA VAL A 164 -16.99 -8.61 5.46
C VAL A 164 -17.56 -8.53 6.88
N LEU A 165 -18.73 -7.91 7.02
CA LEU A 165 -19.33 -7.65 8.35
C LEU A 165 -19.63 -8.95 9.14
N GLU A 166 -19.65 -10.07 8.47
CA GLU A 166 -20.01 -11.39 9.02
C GLU A 166 -18.76 -12.18 9.48
N ASP A 167 -17.55 -11.68 9.20
CA ASP A 167 -16.26 -12.25 9.64
C ASP A 167 -15.93 -11.82 11.08
#